data_c13290311b2b74c5c9ec8d8b77453859
#
_entry.id   c13290311b2b74c5c9ec8d8b77453859
#
_cell.length_a   1.000
_cell.length_b   1.000
_cell.length_c   1.000
_cell.angle_alpha   90.00
_cell.angle_beta   90.00
_cell.angle_gamma   90.00
#
_symmetry.space_group_name_H-M   'P 1'
#
loop_
_entity.id
_entity.type
_entity.pdbx_description
1 polymer ?
#
loop_
_entity_poly.entity_id
_entity_poly.type
_entity_poly.pdbx_seq_one_letter_code
_entity_poly.pdbx_strand_id
1 'polypeptide(L)'
;YARASEDRPNERYFSLKQDFLGFTVVDAGDRFPYGTTDVNLHNGETDGERGKWKVKELTESNQEIYEKDLKFKVDFELPLTNGIYGNSLRFGAKYASKTKDRNTLCYDYADAYKDAYKTAYMDNLTSEIRDGFMPGNQYKATDFVSKEYLGSLDLSSMEGEQVLEESSGNYHAHENVTSAFFRFDQNLGKKIKMMAGLRMEATHIKYDGWNWMVDEEENETLEPTGDHKNNYVNWLPSVLLKYDVNDEFK
;
A
#
# COMPACT_ATOMS: atom_id res chain seq x y z
N TYR A 1 13.17 -20.47 1.26
CA TYR A 1 12.35 -20.03 0.15
C TYR A 1 10.96 -19.69 0.65
N ALA A 2 10.45 -18.53 0.28
CA ALA A 2 9.10 -18.10 0.55
C ALA A 2 8.47 -17.54 -0.74
N ARG A 3 7.15 -17.66 -0.84
CA ARG A 3 6.33 -17.09 -1.90
C ARG A 3 5.09 -16.50 -1.28
N ALA A 4 4.74 -15.30 -1.68
CA ALA A 4 3.49 -14.66 -1.32
C ALA A 4 2.82 -14.13 -2.59
N SER A 5 1.50 -14.16 -2.62
CA SER A 5 0.69 -13.52 -3.66
C SER A 5 -0.54 -12.91 -3.02
N GLU A 6 -0.94 -11.78 -3.55
CA GLU A 6 -2.20 -11.12 -3.24
C GLU A 6 -2.92 -10.90 -4.56
N ASP A 7 -4.15 -11.35 -4.63
CA ASP A 7 -5.03 -11.20 -5.78
C ASP A 7 -6.31 -10.51 -5.31
N ARG A 8 -6.60 -9.37 -5.90
CA ARG A 8 -7.79 -8.55 -5.64
C ARG A 8 -8.56 -8.35 -6.94
N PRO A 9 -9.33 -9.35 -7.37
CA PRO A 9 -10.10 -9.24 -8.58
C PRO A 9 -11.38 -8.41 -8.36
N ASN A 10 -11.76 -7.64 -9.38
CA ASN A 10 -13.06 -6.97 -9.47
C ASN A 10 -13.39 -6.07 -8.27
N GLU A 11 -12.40 -5.34 -7.74
CA GLU A 11 -12.66 -4.32 -6.72
C GLU A 11 -13.35 -3.13 -7.36
N ARG A 12 -14.61 -2.91 -7.00
CA ARG A 12 -15.44 -1.82 -7.53
C ARG A 12 -15.48 -0.67 -6.57
N TYR A 13 -15.18 0.51 -7.08
CA TYR A 13 -15.33 1.77 -6.37
C TYR A 13 -16.40 2.60 -7.05
N PHE A 14 -17.25 3.21 -6.24
CA PHE A 14 -18.36 4.02 -6.68
C PHE A 14 -18.34 5.37 -5.99
N SER A 15 -18.29 6.45 -6.76
CA SER A 15 -18.36 7.80 -6.24
C SER A 15 -19.55 8.51 -6.84
N LEU A 16 -20.34 9.09 -5.96
CA LEU A 16 -21.50 9.89 -6.31
C LEU A 16 -21.27 11.32 -5.85
N LYS A 17 -21.81 12.26 -6.58
CA LYS A 17 -21.82 13.66 -6.20
C LYS A 17 -23.23 14.25 -6.29
N GLN A 18 -23.45 15.26 -5.48
CA GLN A 18 -24.62 16.09 -5.52
C GLN A 18 -24.18 17.55 -5.61
N ASP A 19 -24.63 18.25 -6.64
CA ASP A 19 -24.33 19.67 -6.83
C ASP A 19 -25.41 20.49 -6.13
N PHE A 20 -25.04 21.46 -5.28
CA PHE A 20 -25.96 22.33 -4.55
C PHE A 20 -25.38 23.73 -4.36
N LEU A 21 -26.25 24.73 -4.23
CA LEU A 21 -25.86 26.11 -4.03
C LEU A 21 -25.87 26.57 -2.58
N GLY A 22 -26.50 25.81 -1.70
CA GLY A 22 -26.65 26.17 -0.29
C GLY A 22 -26.11 25.08 0.64
N PHE A 23 -25.29 25.51 1.60
CA PHE A 23 -24.78 24.66 2.69
C PHE A 23 -24.86 25.43 4.00
N THR A 24 -25.47 24.83 5.00
CA THR A 24 -25.59 25.41 6.33
C THR A 24 -24.86 24.51 7.33
N VAL A 25 -23.96 25.09 8.11
CA VAL A 25 -23.36 24.40 9.25
C VAL A 25 -24.23 24.65 10.47
N VAL A 26 -24.75 23.59 11.06
CA VAL A 26 -25.55 23.63 12.29
C VAL A 26 -24.61 23.35 13.46
N ASP A 27 -24.80 24.10 14.55
CA ASP A 27 -24.00 23.96 15.78
C ASP A 27 -22.49 24.14 15.55
N ALA A 28 -22.12 25.14 14.75
CA ALA A 28 -20.72 25.41 14.35
C ALA A 28 -19.75 25.63 15.52
N GLY A 29 -20.24 25.93 16.72
CA GLY A 29 -19.45 26.08 17.95
C GLY A 29 -19.44 24.82 18.82
N ASP A 30 -20.14 23.77 18.44
CA ASP A 30 -20.23 22.53 19.20
C ASP A 30 -19.11 21.56 18.83
N ARG A 31 -18.94 20.53 19.66
CA ARG A 31 -17.96 19.45 19.45
C ARG A 31 -18.28 18.61 18.21
N PHE A 32 -19.55 18.56 17.80
CA PHE A 32 -20.03 17.74 16.68
C PHE A 32 -20.90 18.56 15.73
N PRO A 33 -20.33 19.56 15.03
CA PRO A 33 -21.09 20.30 14.04
C PRO A 33 -21.49 19.41 12.88
N TYR A 34 -22.63 19.66 12.26
CA TYR A 34 -23.05 18.97 11.05
C TYR A 34 -23.55 19.94 10.01
N GLY A 35 -23.48 19.50 8.74
CA GLY A 35 -23.94 20.28 7.61
C GLY A 35 -25.31 19.86 7.13
N THR A 36 -26.09 20.81 6.67
CA THR A 36 -27.32 20.57 5.93
C THR A 36 -27.30 21.30 4.60
N THR A 37 -27.94 20.71 3.59
CA THR A 37 -28.11 21.28 2.26
C THR A 37 -29.59 21.45 1.95
N ASP A 38 -29.95 22.48 1.18
CA ASP A 38 -31.30 22.62 0.66
C ASP A 38 -31.35 22.09 -0.78
N VAL A 39 -32.06 20.99 -0.98
CA VAL A 39 -32.21 20.33 -2.28
C VAL A 39 -32.86 21.24 -3.35
N ASN A 40 -33.56 22.29 -2.94
CA ASN A 40 -34.15 23.24 -3.85
C ASN A 40 -33.14 24.27 -4.42
N LEU A 41 -31.92 24.30 -3.86
CA LEU A 41 -30.84 25.20 -4.28
C LEU A 41 -29.83 24.53 -5.19
N HIS A 42 -30.20 23.46 -5.85
CA HIS A 42 -29.32 22.77 -6.82
C HIS A 42 -29.12 23.62 -8.08
N ASN A 43 -27.83 23.70 -8.50
CA ASN A 43 -27.45 24.52 -9.65
C ASN A 43 -27.75 23.80 -10.97
N GLY A 44 -28.51 24.45 -11.85
CA GLY A 44 -28.65 24.07 -13.26
C GLY A 44 -29.44 22.80 -13.55
N GLU A 45 -30.07 22.20 -12.57
CA GLU A 45 -30.82 20.97 -12.74
C GLU A 45 -32.31 21.18 -12.88
N THR A 46 -32.97 20.31 -13.63
CA THR A 46 -34.42 20.32 -13.77
C THR A 46 -35.10 19.92 -12.47
N ASP A 47 -36.36 20.31 -12.27
CA ASP A 47 -37.12 19.96 -11.06
C ASP A 47 -37.16 18.43 -10.76
N GLY A 48 -37.06 17.60 -11.80
CA GLY A 48 -37.05 16.14 -11.65
C GLY A 48 -35.72 15.55 -11.22
N GLU A 49 -34.66 16.33 -11.21
CA GLU A 49 -33.28 15.89 -10.92
C GLU A 49 -32.74 16.42 -9.60
N ARG A 50 -33.45 17.39 -9.01
CA ARG A 50 -33.07 17.98 -7.72
C ARG A 50 -33.01 16.93 -6.60
N GLY A 51 -31.93 16.98 -5.86
CA GLY A 51 -31.69 16.03 -4.73
C GLY A 51 -31.23 14.65 -5.16
N LYS A 52 -31.09 14.37 -6.45
CA LYS A 52 -30.54 13.10 -6.95
C LYS A 52 -29.01 13.08 -6.93
N TRP A 53 -28.46 11.90 -6.76
CA TRP A 53 -27.04 11.67 -6.81
C TRP A 53 -26.57 11.38 -8.22
N LYS A 54 -25.58 12.15 -8.70
CA LYS A 54 -24.91 11.90 -10.00
C LYS A 54 -23.77 10.91 -9.83
N VAL A 55 -23.65 10.00 -10.79
CA VAL A 55 -22.45 9.16 -10.92
C VAL A 55 -21.26 10.05 -11.25
N LYS A 56 -20.24 10.05 -10.39
CA LYS A 56 -18.98 10.74 -10.61
C LYS A 56 -17.94 9.76 -11.15
N GLU A 57 -17.77 8.64 -10.45
CA GLU A 57 -16.82 7.59 -10.79
C GLU A 57 -17.49 6.22 -10.63
N LEU A 58 -17.20 5.31 -11.51
CA LEU A 58 -17.53 3.88 -11.39
C LEU A 58 -16.33 3.10 -11.87
N THR A 59 -15.44 2.75 -10.98
CA THR A 59 -14.23 2.03 -11.37
C THR A 59 -14.28 0.55 -11.00
N GLU A 60 -13.65 -0.27 -11.81
CA GLU A 60 -13.33 -1.65 -11.48
C GLU A 60 -11.81 -1.86 -11.61
N SER A 61 -11.20 -2.30 -10.52
CA SER A 61 -9.77 -2.55 -10.42
C SER A 61 -9.49 -4.05 -10.23
N ASN A 62 -8.50 -4.54 -10.94
CA ASN A 62 -7.93 -5.87 -10.77
C ASN A 62 -6.47 -5.70 -10.41
N GLN A 63 -6.06 -6.20 -9.25
CA GLN A 63 -4.69 -6.08 -8.76
C GLN A 63 -4.11 -7.45 -8.46
N GLU A 64 -2.92 -7.71 -8.99
CA GLU A 64 -2.10 -8.87 -8.67
C GLU A 64 -0.76 -8.40 -8.11
N ILE A 65 -0.40 -8.91 -6.93
CA ILE A 65 0.91 -8.71 -6.32
C ILE A 65 1.54 -10.08 -6.11
N TYR A 66 2.78 -10.20 -6.54
CA TYR A 66 3.54 -11.43 -6.42
C TYR A 66 4.92 -11.16 -5.81
N GLU A 67 5.31 -11.95 -4.82
CA GLU A 67 6.60 -11.87 -4.15
C GLU A 67 7.26 -13.24 -4.04
N LYS A 68 8.54 -13.30 -4.40
CA LYS A 68 9.43 -14.46 -4.18
C LYS A 68 10.61 -14.06 -3.33
N ASP A 69 10.92 -14.87 -2.35
CA ASP A 69 12.04 -14.71 -1.43
C ASP A 69 12.86 -16.00 -1.40
N LEU A 70 14.13 -15.91 -1.79
CA LEU A 70 15.10 -16.99 -1.65
C LEU A 70 16.20 -16.52 -0.69
N LYS A 71 16.42 -17.27 0.39
CA LYS A 71 17.47 -16.97 1.36
C LYS A 71 18.29 -18.21 1.61
N PHE A 72 19.60 -18.04 1.52
CA PHE A 72 20.59 -19.04 1.90
C PHE A 72 21.55 -18.42 2.89
N LYS A 73 21.85 -19.14 3.98
CA LYS A 73 22.75 -18.69 5.03
C LYS A 73 23.59 -19.86 5.52
N VAL A 74 24.87 -19.60 5.74
CA VAL A 74 25.80 -20.54 6.38
C VAL A 74 26.60 -19.78 7.43
N ASP A 75 26.64 -20.32 8.63
CA ASP A 75 27.39 -19.76 9.77
C ASP A 75 28.28 -20.86 10.38
N PHE A 76 29.48 -20.46 10.76
CA PHE A 76 30.43 -21.29 11.47
C PHE A 76 30.81 -20.63 12.79
N GLU A 77 30.97 -21.44 13.81
CA GLU A 77 31.54 -21.03 15.10
C GLU A 77 32.75 -21.92 15.42
N LEU A 78 33.87 -21.28 15.67
CA LEU A 78 35.13 -21.94 16.04
C LEU A 78 35.49 -21.48 17.45
N PRO A 79 35.30 -22.32 18.48
CA PRO A 79 35.85 -22.05 19.80
C PRO A 79 37.39 -22.18 19.74
N LEU A 80 38.08 -21.12 20.16
CA LEU A 80 39.55 -21.09 20.15
C LEU A 80 40.10 -21.44 21.52
N THR A 81 39.50 -20.87 22.59
CA THR A 81 39.86 -21.21 23.98
C THR A 81 38.61 -21.30 24.84
N ASN A 82 38.71 -22.07 25.95
CA ASN A 82 37.62 -22.29 26.89
C ASN A 82 37.89 -21.62 28.25
N GLY A 83 36.83 -21.56 29.09
CA GLY A 83 36.91 -21.05 30.45
C GLY A 83 36.59 -19.57 30.59
N ILE A 84 37.00 -18.97 31.70
CA ILE A 84 36.66 -17.58 32.05
C ILE A 84 37.29 -16.53 31.14
N TYR A 85 38.25 -16.89 30.34
CA TYR A 85 38.88 -16.10 29.28
C TYR A 85 38.65 -16.74 27.90
N GLY A 86 37.62 -17.58 27.81
CA GLY A 86 37.27 -18.26 26.57
C GLY A 86 36.96 -17.28 25.46
N ASN A 87 37.36 -17.65 24.26
CA ASN A 87 37.07 -16.88 23.06
C ASN A 87 36.60 -17.77 21.92
N SER A 88 35.84 -17.19 21.02
CA SER A 88 35.38 -17.86 19.81
C SER A 88 35.35 -16.92 18.64
N LEU A 89 35.50 -17.52 17.47
CA LEU A 89 35.36 -16.84 16.18
C LEU A 89 34.10 -17.33 15.52
N ARG A 90 33.27 -16.38 15.06
CA ARG A 90 32.10 -16.66 14.22
C ARG A 90 32.26 -15.99 12.89
N PHE A 91 31.97 -16.70 11.84
CA PHE A 91 31.97 -16.15 10.49
C PHE A 91 30.92 -16.86 9.65
N GLY A 92 30.46 -16.17 8.62
CA GLY A 92 29.44 -16.76 7.77
C GLY A 92 29.14 -15.90 6.57
N ALA A 93 28.31 -16.44 5.71
CA ALA A 93 27.82 -15.78 4.52
C ALA A 93 26.32 -15.95 4.39
N LYS A 94 25.68 -14.97 3.79
CA LYS A 94 24.25 -15.00 3.45
C LYS A 94 24.05 -14.46 2.04
N TYR A 95 23.22 -15.15 1.30
CA TYR A 95 22.64 -14.67 0.04
C TYR A 95 21.13 -14.55 0.22
N ALA A 96 20.57 -13.43 -0.20
CA ALA A 96 19.13 -13.21 -0.26
C ALA A 96 18.77 -12.64 -1.64
N SER A 97 17.76 -13.21 -2.25
CA SER A 97 17.21 -12.74 -3.52
C SER A 97 15.70 -12.55 -3.34
N LYS A 98 15.23 -11.36 -3.66
CA LYS A 98 13.82 -10.99 -3.58
C LYS A 98 13.35 -10.45 -4.92
N THR A 99 12.22 -10.96 -5.39
CA THR A 99 11.53 -10.42 -6.56
C THR A 99 10.14 -10.01 -6.14
N LYS A 100 9.70 -8.85 -6.60
CA LYS A 100 8.35 -8.35 -6.36
C LYS A 100 7.80 -7.75 -7.64
N ASP A 101 6.59 -8.19 -7.98
CA ASP A 101 5.81 -7.71 -9.10
C ASP A 101 4.50 -7.14 -8.57
N ARG A 102 4.09 -6.00 -9.11
CA ARG A 102 2.76 -5.44 -8.91
C ARG A 102 2.16 -5.11 -10.27
N ASN A 103 0.97 -5.62 -10.51
CA ASN A 103 0.18 -5.34 -11.70
C ASN A 103 -1.23 -4.93 -11.27
N THR A 104 -1.62 -3.70 -11.61
CA THR A 104 -2.95 -3.14 -11.35
C THR A 104 -3.51 -2.66 -12.67
N LEU A 105 -4.71 -3.11 -13.00
CA LEU A 105 -5.51 -2.61 -14.12
C LEU A 105 -6.80 -2.04 -13.56
N CYS A 106 -7.04 -0.76 -13.80
CA CYS A 106 -8.24 -0.06 -13.37
C CYS A 106 -8.91 0.58 -14.57
N TYR A 107 -10.22 0.46 -14.65
CA TYR A 107 -11.05 1.08 -15.69
C TYR A 107 -12.16 1.89 -15.05
N ASP A 108 -12.42 3.08 -15.57
CA ASP A 108 -13.60 3.89 -15.23
C ASP A 108 -14.71 3.65 -16.26
N TYR A 109 -15.88 3.34 -15.76
CA TYR A 109 -17.09 3.06 -16.51
C TYR A 109 -18.17 4.12 -16.32
N ALA A 110 -17.88 5.26 -15.69
CA ALA A 110 -18.90 6.25 -15.35
C ALA A 110 -19.65 6.78 -16.59
N ASP A 111 -18.93 7.05 -17.67
CA ASP A 111 -19.55 7.53 -18.92
C ASP A 111 -20.27 6.40 -19.65
N ALA A 112 -19.68 5.20 -19.72
CA ALA A 112 -20.36 4.03 -20.27
C ALA A 112 -21.64 3.67 -19.51
N TYR A 113 -21.66 3.85 -18.19
CA TYR A 113 -22.87 3.69 -17.37
C TYR A 113 -23.96 4.71 -17.77
N LYS A 114 -23.60 5.99 -17.87
CA LYS A 114 -24.53 7.05 -18.28
C LYS A 114 -25.14 6.76 -19.65
N ASP A 115 -24.34 6.28 -20.58
CA ASP A 115 -24.77 5.91 -21.92
C ASP A 115 -25.67 4.68 -21.95
N ALA A 116 -25.31 3.63 -21.20
CA ALA A 116 -26.09 2.40 -21.14
C ALA A 116 -27.47 2.60 -20.49
N TYR A 117 -27.53 3.34 -19.40
CA TYR A 117 -28.77 3.57 -18.64
C TYR A 117 -29.51 4.85 -19.05
N LYS A 118 -28.94 5.66 -19.97
CA LYS A 118 -29.47 6.93 -20.43
C LYS A 118 -29.78 7.93 -19.30
N THR A 119 -28.99 7.83 -18.24
CA THR A 119 -29.09 8.71 -17.08
C THR A 119 -27.70 8.91 -16.42
N ALA A 120 -27.47 10.14 -15.98
CA ALA A 120 -26.34 10.46 -15.13
C ALA A 120 -26.62 10.20 -13.64
N TYR A 121 -27.88 9.89 -13.30
CA TYR A 121 -28.34 9.77 -11.93
C TYR A 121 -28.55 8.31 -11.54
N MET A 122 -28.29 8.04 -10.27
CA MET A 122 -28.49 6.73 -9.68
C MET A 122 -29.69 6.76 -8.75
N ASP A 123 -30.77 6.09 -9.14
CA ASP A 123 -32.01 6.04 -8.37
C ASP A 123 -32.05 4.85 -7.38
N ASN A 124 -31.14 3.88 -7.53
CA ASN A 124 -31.10 2.65 -6.73
C ASN A 124 -30.18 2.76 -5.50
N LEU A 125 -30.18 3.94 -4.88
CA LEU A 125 -29.54 4.09 -3.58
C LEU A 125 -30.40 3.35 -2.56
N THR A 126 -29.93 2.23 -2.10
CA THR A 126 -30.46 1.64 -0.88
C THR A 126 -29.74 2.29 0.27
N SER A 127 -30.50 2.98 1.15
CA SER A 127 -29.95 3.54 2.36
C SER A 127 -29.48 2.41 3.27
N GLU A 128 -28.24 1.98 3.11
CA GLU A 128 -27.59 1.18 4.12
C GLU A 128 -27.09 2.15 5.19
N ILE A 129 -27.94 2.43 6.19
CA ILE A 129 -27.52 3.17 7.36
C ILE A 129 -26.55 2.27 8.13
N ARG A 130 -25.28 2.61 8.11
CA ARG A 130 -24.30 1.93 8.94
C ARG A 130 -24.38 2.48 10.35
N ASP A 131 -25.04 1.73 11.23
CA ASP A 131 -24.97 1.97 12.67
C ASP A 131 -23.51 1.92 13.12
N GLY A 132 -23.08 2.93 13.88
CA GLY A 132 -21.70 3.02 14.37
C GLY A 132 -20.70 3.62 13.38
N PHE A 133 -21.17 4.34 12.37
CA PHE A 133 -20.32 5.16 11.52
C PHE A 133 -19.62 6.24 12.36
N MET A 134 -18.32 6.15 12.51
CA MET A 134 -17.44 6.94 13.39
C MET A 134 -17.63 6.67 14.90
N PRO A 135 -16.55 6.78 15.68
CA PRO A 135 -16.61 6.59 17.13
C PRO A 135 -17.58 7.55 17.80
N GLY A 136 -18.49 7.01 18.62
CA GLY A 136 -19.41 7.79 19.43
C GLY A 136 -20.78 8.03 18.81
N ASN A 137 -21.06 7.56 17.59
CA ASN A 137 -22.36 7.63 16.90
C ASN A 137 -22.98 9.04 16.78
N GLN A 138 -22.13 10.10 16.81
CA GLN A 138 -22.59 11.49 16.74
C GLN A 138 -22.92 11.93 15.30
N TYR A 139 -22.32 11.27 14.32
CA TYR A 139 -22.56 11.56 12.91
C TYR A 139 -23.42 10.47 12.29
N LYS A 140 -24.36 10.88 11.46
CA LYS A 140 -25.16 9.97 10.65
C LYS A 140 -24.43 9.73 9.33
N ALA A 141 -24.32 8.48 8.92
CA ALA A 141 -23.91 8.14 7.58
C ALA A 141 -24.99 8.59 6.58
N THR A 142 -24.56 9.02 5.40
CA THR A 142 -25.47 9.25 4.27
C THR A 142 -25.88 7.92 3.66
N ASP A 143 -26.77 7.97 2.67
CA ASP A 143 -27.13 6.81 1.86
C ASP A 143 -25.92 6.31 1.06
N PHE A 144 -25.72 4.99 1.04
CA PHE A 144 -24.70 4.32 0.27
C PHE A 144 -25.34 3.46 -0.82
N VAL A 145 -24.64 3.29 -1.93
CA VAL A 145 -25.06 2.34 -2.97
C VAL A 145 -24.95 0.93 -2.41
N SER A 146 -25.97 0.09 -2.63
CA SER A 146 -25.94 -1.28 -2.11
C SER A 146 -24.89 -2.13 -2.81
N LYS A 147 -24.29 -3.06 -2.07
CA LYS A 147 -23.33 -4.02 -2.59
C LYS A 147 -23.97 -4.94 -3.64
N GLU A 148 -25.23 -5.29 -3.43
CA GLU A 148 -26.03 -6.13 -4.34
C GLU A 148 -26.21 -5.42 -5.69
N TYR A 149 -26.50 -4.11 -5.67
CA TYR A 149 -26.59 -3.34 -6.91
C TYR A 149 -25.26 -3.24 -7.63
N LEU A 150 -24.18 -2.89 -6.94
CA LEU A 150 -22.84 -2.84 -7.51
C LEU A 150 -22.40 -4.19 -8.09
N GLY A 151 -22.67 -5.27 -7.38
CA GLY A 151 -22.38 -6.63 -7.82
C GLY A 151 -23.21 -7.08 -9.01
N SER A 152 -24.40 -6.51 -9.21
CA SER A 152 -25.29 -6.86 -10.32
C SER A 152 -24.97 -6.15 -11.63
N LEU A 153 -24.12 -5.14 -11.63
CA LEU A 153 -23.74 -4.40 -12.84
C LEU A 153 -22.85 -5.28 -13.73
N ASP A 154 -23.28 -5.48 -14.97
CA ASP A 154 -22.47 -6.15 -15.99
C ASP A 154 -21.57 -5.11 -16.70
N LEU A 155 -20.38 -4.90 -16.12
CA LEU A 155 -19.38 -3.99 -16.69
C LEU A 155 -18.67 -4.60 -17.91
N SER A 156 -18.75 -5.92 -18.11
CA SER A 156 -18.10 -6.58 -19.26
C SER A 156 -18.74 -6.21 -20.60
N SER A 157 -19.99 -5.74 -20.57
CA SER A 157 -20.73 -5.24 -21.74
C SER A 157 -20.51 -3.75 -22.03
N MET A 158 -19.74 -3.06 -21.18
CA MET A 158 -19.48 -1.62 -21.26
C MET A 158 -18.05 -1.35 -21.72
N GLU A 159 -17.83 -0.26 -22.43
CA GLU A 159 -16.51 0.22 -22.81
C GLU A 159 -15.98 1.13 -21.71
N GLY A 160 -15.07 0.61 -20.90
CA GLY A 160 -14.41 1.38 -19.82
C GLY A 160 -13.16 2.08 -20.33
N GLU A 161 -12.88 3.25 -19.76
CA GLU A 161 -11.64 3.99 -19.98
C GLU A 161 -10.57 3.56 -18.97
N GLN A 162 -9.37 3.25 -19.43
CA GLN A 162 -8.30 2.84 -18.52
C GLN A 162 -7.82 4.04 -17.68
N VAL A 163 -7.77 3.87 -16.37
CA VAL A 163 -7.23 4.86 -15.42
C VAL A 163 -5.71 4.69 -15.36
N LEU A 164 -4.99 5.50 -16.16
CA LEU A 164 -3.54 5.37 -16.32
C LEU A 164 -2.78 5.73 -15.05
N GLU A 165 -3.30 6.64 -14.24
CA GLU A 165 -2.73 6.99 -12.94
C GLU A 165 -2.58 5.76 -12.03
N GLU A 166 -3.61 4.92 -11.93
CA GLU A 166 -3.58 3.70 -11.13
C GLU A 166 -2.55 2.68 -11.66
N SER A 167 -2.42 2.60 -13.00
CA SER A 167 -1.44 1.74 -13.66
C SER A 167 0.00 2.23 -13.48
N SER A 168 0.22 3.50 -13.15
CA SER A 168 1.55 4.06 -12.88
C SER A 168 2.21 3.44 -11.65
N GLY A 169 1.43 2.90 -10.73
CA GLY A 169 1.91 2.17 -9.56
C GLY A 169 2.41 0.75 -9.86
N ASN A 170 2.37 0.28 -11.12
CA ASN A 170 2.87 -1.03 -11.52
C ASN A 170 4.38 -1.03 -11.60
N TYR A 171 5.00 -2.12 -11.15
CA TYR A 171 6.45 -2.25 -11.19
C TYR A 171 6.89 -3.72 -11.15
N HIS A 172 8.09 -3.95 -11.66
CA HIS A 172 8.88 -5.14 -11.40
C HIS A 172 10.16 -4.74 -10.66
N ALA A 173 10.45 -5.42 -9.55
CA ALA A 173 11.64 -5.14 -8.76
C ALA A 173 12.35 -6.44 -8.36
N HIS A 174 13.68 -6.42 -8.47
CA HIS A 174 14.55 -7.51 -8.08
C HIS A 174 15.70 -6.99 -7.24
N GLU A 175 15.88 -7.58 -6.05
CA GLU A 175 16.96 -7.26 -5.13
C GLU A 175 17.77 -8.50 -4.80
N ASN A 176 19.09 -8.39 -4.92
CA ASN A 176 20.04 -9.39 -4.43
C ASN A 176 20.92 -8.77 -3.35
N VAL A 177 20.99 -9.42 -2.20
CA VAL A 177 21.87 -9.03 -1.10
C VAL A 177 22.81 -10.18 -0.80
N THR A 178 24.09 -9.96 -1.06
CA THR A 178 25.17 -10.88 -0.65
C THR A 178 25.90 -10.29 0.54
N SER A 179 26.06 -11.06 1.60
CA SER A 179 26.74 -10.58 2.79
C SER A 179 27.69 -11.63 3.37
N ALA A 180 28.77 -11.16 3.95
CA ALA A 180 29.69 -11.95 4.75
C ALA A 180 29.95 -11.23 6.07
N PHE A 181 30.17 -11.99 7.13
CA PHE A 181 30.50 -11.43 8.43
C PHE A 181 31.58 -12.23 9.13
N PHE A 182 32.25 -11.52 9.99
CA PHE A 182 33.23 -12.01 10.92
C PHE A 182 32.98 -11.40 12.29
N ARG A 183 32.97 -12.20 13.37
CA ARG A 183 32.76 -11.75 14.73
C ARG A 183 33.69 -12.52 15.67
N PHE A 184 34.36 -11.77 16.52
CA PHE A 184 35.17 -12.30 17.60
C PHE A 184 34.48 -12.07 18.94
N ASP A 185 34.29 -13.14 19.70
CA ASP A 185 33.68 -13.12 21.02
C ASP A 185 34.80 -13.46 22.06
N GLN A 186 34.97 -12.60 23.07
CA GLN A 186 36.00 -12.73 24.12
C GLN A 186 35.36 -12.56 25.50
N ASN A 187 35.58 -13.54 26.37
CA ASN A 187 35.31 -13.39 27.78
C ASN A 187 36.49 -12.70 28.47
N LEU A 188 36.22 -11.61 29.17
CA LEU A 188 37.18 -10.84 29.96
C LEU A 188 36.94 -11.11 31.46
N GLY A 189 37.14 -12.38 31.86
CA GLY A 189 36.82 -12.86 33.20
C GLY A 189 35.36 -13.34 33.32
N LYS A 190 34.87 -13.45 34.56
CA LYS A 190 33.55 -14.04 34.85
C LYS A 190 32.37 -13.08 34.54
N LYS A 191 32.63 -11.80 34.50
CA LYS A 191 31.55 -10.76 34.45
C LYS A 191 31.49 -9.96 33.16
N ILE A 192 32.54 -10.01 32.35
CA ILE A 192 32.58 -9.15 31.14
C ILE A 192 32.72 -10.04 29.91
N LYS A 193 31.88 -9.79 28.92
CA LYS A 193 31.99 -10.37 27.59
C LYS A 193 32.04 -9.27 26.55
N MET A 194 33.03 -9.31 25.68
CA MET A 194 33.19 -8.43 24.54
C MET A 194 32.87 -9.19 23.26
N MET A 195 32.16 -8.57 22.37
CA MET A 195 31.93 -9.04 21.01
C MET A 195 32.30 -7.94 20.04
N ALA A 196 33.16 -8.21 19.08
CA ALA A 196 33.55 -7.29 18.04
C ALA A 196 33.37 -7.95 16.68
N GLY A 197 32.82 -7.27 15.73
CA GLY A 197 32.53 -7.84 14.42
C GLY A 197 32.51 -6.82 13.29
N LEU A 198 32.63 -7.36 12.10
CA LEU A 198 32.48 -6.61 10.84
C LEU A 198 31.62 -7.43 9.91
N ARG A 199 30.65 -6.77 9.29
CA ARG A 199 29.81 -7.33 8.24
C ARG A 199 29.91 -6.48 6.99
N MET A 200 30.02 -7.11 5.84
CA MET A 200 29.92 -6.51 4.54
C MET A 200 28.62 -6.95 3.89
N GLU A 201 27.89 -6.03 3.29
CA GLU A 201 26.70 -6.31 2.49
C GLU A 201 26.83 -5.63 1.12
N ALA A 202 26.78 -6.43 0.07
CA ALA A 202 26.70 -5.96 -1.30
C ALA A 202 25.24 -6.13 -1.78
N THR A 203 24.62 -5.02 -2.15
CA THR A 203 23.24 -4.99 -2.63
C THR A 203 23.21 -4.60 -4.09
N HIS A 204 22.45 -5.37 -4.88
CA HIS A 204 22.14 -5.12 -6.27
C HIS A 204 20.63 -5.02 -6.42
N ILE A 205 20.15 -3.87 -6.85
CA ILE A 205 18.74 -3.63 -7.11
C ILE A 205 18.56 -3.35 -8.60
N LYS A 206 17.56 -3.98 -9.18
CA LYS A 206 17.04 -3.68 -10.51
C LYS A 206 15.53 -3.47 -10.38
N TYR A 207 15.02 -2.41 -10.96
CA TYR A 207 13.59 -2.16 -11.02
C TYR A 207 13.22 -1.41 -12.29
N ASP A 208 12.02 -1.62 -12.74
CA ASP A 208 11.33 -0.90 -13.80
C ASP A 208 9.89 -0.62 -13.37
N GLY A 209 9.32 0.40 -13.94
CA GLY A 209 7.97 0.88 -13.62
C GLY A 209 7.47 1.80 -14.72
N TRP A 210 6.53 2.67 -14.37
CA TRP A 210 5.85 3.53 -15.32
C TRP A 210 5.84 4.98 -14.83
N ASN A 211 5.93 5.92 -15.75
CA ASN A 211 5.71 7.34 -15.54
C ASN A 211 4.35 7.72 -16.12
N TRP A 212 3.46 8.19 -15.27
CA TRP A 212 2.23 8.83 -15.71
C TRP A 212 2.47 10.33 -15.87
N MET A 213 2.06 10.88 -16.99
CA MET A 213 2.22 12.28 -17.32
C MET A 213 0.92 12.81 -17.89
N VAL A 214 0.62 14.07 -17.58
CA VAL A 214 -0.52 14.82 -18.12
C VAL A 214 0.07 16.04 -18.82
N ASP A 215 -0.28 16.26 -20.08
CA ASP A 215 0.17 17.41 -20.84
C ASP A 215 -0.72 18.66 -20.57
N GLU A 216 -0.40 19.79 -21.22
CA GLU A 216 -1.15 21.04 -21.07
C GLU A 216 -2.56 20.96 -21.67
N GLU A 217 -2.85 19.97 -22.50
CA GLU A 217 -4.14 19.70 -23.14
C GLU A 217 -4.94 18.62 -22.39
N GLU A 218 -4.47 18.24 -21.18
CA GLU A 218 -5.06 17.19 -20.32
C GLU A 218 -5.00 15.77 -20.91
N ASN A 219 -4.13 15.53 -21.93
CA ASN A 219 -3.93 14.18 -22.41
C ASN A 219 -3.01 13.39 -21.45
N GLU A 220 -3.46 12.23 -21.06
CA GLU A 220 -2.71 11.34 -20.19
C GLU A 220 -1.86 10.36 -21.00
N THR A 221 -0.62 10.15 -20.55
CA THR A 221 0.27 9.16 -21.11
C THR A 221 0.93 8.34 -20.02
N LEU A 222 1.20 7.05 -20.33
CA LEU A 222 1.89 6.12 -19.44
C LEU A 222 3.12 5.59 -20.17
N GLU A 223 4.31 6.01 -19.74
CA GLU A 223 5.57 5.63 -20.37
C GLU A 223 6.41 4.74 -19.44
N PRO A 224 7.05 3.68 -19.97
CA PRO A 224 7.94 2.86 -19.16
C PRO A 224 9.16 3.67 -18.71
N THR A 225 9.56 3.56 -17.45
CA THR A 225 10.75 4.23 -16.91
C THR A 225 12.05 3.64 -17.44
N GLY A 226 11.98 2.44 -18.03
CA GLY A 226 13.16 1.64 -18.37
C GLY A 226 13.81 0.99 -17.13
N ASP A 227 14.88 0.25 -17.39
CA ASP A 227 15.63 -0.46 -16.36
C ASP A 227 16.45 0.49 -15.49
N HIS A 228 16.15 0.59 -14.23
CA HIS A 228 16.96 1.25 -13.22
C HIS A 228 17.78 0.24 -12.43
N LYS A 229 19.04 0.56 -12.19
CA LYS A 229 19.96 -0.29 -11.41
C LYS A 229 20.65 0.54 -10.35
N ASN A 230 20.72 -0.03 -9.15
CA ASN A 230 21.50 0.55 -8.06
C ASN A 230 22.32 -0.53 -7.38
N ASN A 231 23.63 -0.27 -7.22
CA ASN A 231 24.57 -1.19 -6.63
C ASN A 231 25.39 -0.46 -5.57
N TYR A 232 25.42 -1.02 -4.37
CA TYR A 232 26.19 -0.42 -3.30
C TYR A 232 26.72 -1.48 -2.33
N VAL A 233 27.74 -1.12 -1.55
CA VAL A 233 28.35 -1.97 -0.52
C VAL A 233 28.34 -1.22 0.80
N ASN A 234 27.85 -1.88 1.83
CA ASN A 234 27.85 -1.37 3.19
C ASN A 234 28.86 -2.15 4.06
N TRP A 235 29.63 -1.42 4.84
CA TRP A 235 30.48 -1.98 5.89
C TRP A 235 29.88 -1.64 7.24
N LEU A 236 29.60 -2.68 8.02
CA LEU A 236 28.86 -2.60 9.28
C LEU A 236 29.74 -3.11 10.44
N PRO A 237 30.63 -2.25 10.99
CA PRO A 237 31.37 -2.59 12.19
C PRO A 237 30.45 -2.60 13.40
N SER A 238 30.71 -3.51 14.35
CA SER A 238 29.95 -3.62 15.59
C SER A 238 30.87 -3.97 16.76
N VAL A 239 30.63 -3.32 17.89
CA VAL A 239 31.27 -3.68 19.18
C VAL A 239 30.18 -3.71 20.23
N LEU A 240 30.12 -4.79 21.00
CA LEU A 240 29.22 -4.95 22.11
C LEU A 240 29.99 -5.38 23.34
N LEU A 241 29.76 -4.71 24.46
CA LEU A 241 30.26 -5.06 25.75
C LEU A 241 29.10 -5.43 26.66
N LYS A 242 29.15 -6.66 27.21
CA LYS A 242 28.18 -7.12 28.19
C LYS A 242 28.87 -7.22 29.55
N TYR A 243 28.23 -6.63 30.58
CA TYR A 243 28.67 -6.74 31.97
C TYR A 243 27.57 -7.34 32.83
N ASP A 244 27.87 -8.48 33.46
CA ASP A 244 26.96 -9.15 34.39
C ASP A 244 27.17 -8.60 35.81
N VAL A 245 26.26 -7.77 36.29
CA VAL A 245 26.34 -7.11 37.62
C VAL A 245 26.22 -8.13 38.71
N ASN A 246 25.19 -8.96 38.65
CA ASN A 246 24.92 -10.10 39.52
C ASN A 246 24.12 -11.19 38.76
N ASP A 247 23.70 -12.26 39.43
CA ASP A 247 22.96 -13.35 38.78
C ASP A 247 21.56 -12.97 38.29
N GLU A 248 20.99 -11.90 38.81
CA GLU A 248 19.64 -11.41 38.47
C GLU A 248 19.65 -10.31 37.40
N PHE A 249 20.72 -9.48 37.33
CA PHE A 249 20.88 -8.40 36.37
C PHE A 249 22.06 -8.69 35.40
N LYS A 250 21.69 -8.92 34.15
CA LYS A 250 22.63 -9.19 33.04
C LYS A 250 22.56 -8.14 31.95
#